data_6166a158b21d9fd97aee670254365825
#
_entry.id   6166a158b21d9fd97aee670254365825
#
_cell.length_a   1.000
_cell.length_b   1.000
_cell.length_c   1.000
_cell.angle_alpha   90.00
_cell.angle_beta   90.00
_cell.angle_gamma   90.00
#
_symmetry.space_group_name_H-M   'P 1'
#
loop_
_entity.id
_entity.type
_entity.pdbx_description
1 polymer ?
#
loop_
_entity_poly.entity_id
_entity_poly.type
_entity_poly.pdbx_seq_one_letter_code
_entity_poly.pdbx_strand_id
1 'polypeptide(L)'
;MSQFLTLSDAIATHARLMPNKLGARDSRRTLTYAHWNRNANSLADSLLKLGLKVGDRVGLLAYNCLEWMEIYVALARAGLVAVPVNFRLT
;
A
#
# COMPACT_ATOMS: atom_id res chain seq x y z
N MET A 1 12.45 -5.55 -12.31
CA MET A 1 11.56 -5.81 -11.18
C MET A 1 11.18 -4.49 -10.50
N SER A 2 9.93 -4.35 -10.21
CA SER A 2 9.41 -3.13 -9.62
C SER A 2 9.79 -3.02 -8.14
N GLN A 3 10.12 -1.81 -7.70
CA GLN A 3 10.36 -1.55 -6.28
C GLN A 3 9.12 -1.81 -5.43
N PHE A 4 7.94 -1.63 -6.01
CA PHE A 4 6.69 -1.88 -5.31
C PHE A 4 6.51 -3.36 -4.99
N LEU A 5 6.91 -4.25 -5.91
CA LEU A 5 6.87 -5.69 -5.64
C LEU A 5 7.83 -6.04 -4.53
N THR A 6 9.02 -5.46 -4.53
CA THR A 6 9.99 -5.69 -3.47
C THR A 6 9.47 -5.22 -2.12
N LEU A 7 8.82 -4.06 -2.07
CA LEU A 7 8.22 -3.56 -0.85
C LEU A 7 7.09 -4.49 -0.37
N SER A 8 6.23 -4.93 -1.28
CA SER A 8 5.14 -5.83 -0.96
C SER A 8 5.67 -7.14 -0.35
N ASP A 9 6.72 -7.69 -0.93
CA ASP A 9 7.34 -8.92 -0.41
C ASP A 9 7.94 -8.68 0.96
N ALA A 10 8.60 -7.55 1.17
CA ALA A 10 9.18 -7.22 2.46
C ALA A 10 8.10 -7.11 3.54
N ILE A 11 6.98 -6.46 3.24
CA ILE A 11 5.89 -6.32 4.20
C ILE A 11 5.28 -7.69 4.52
N ALA A 12 5.08 -8.54 3.52
CA ALA A 12 4.55 -9.88 3.74
C ALA A 12 5.48 -10.70 4.62
N THR A 13 6.77 -10.64 4.36
CA THR A 13 7.76 -11.37 5.15
C THR A 13 7.80 -10.88 6.59
N HIS A 14 7.83 -9.56 6.79
CA HIS A 14 7.86 -8.99 8.14
C HIS A 14 6.57 -9.27 8.89
N ALA A 15 5.43 -9.29 8.20
CA ALA A 15 4.15 -9.61 8.84
C ALA A 15 4.14 -11.05 9.35
N ARG A 16 4.81 -11.95 8.65
CA ARG A 16 4.91 -13.34 9.07
C ARG A 16 5.89 -13.53 10.24
N LEU A 17 7.03 -12.86 10.18
CA LEU A 17 8.10 -13.05 11.15
C LEU A 17 7.97 -12.15 12.37
N MET A 18 7.44 -10.94 12.19
CA MET A 18 7.35 -9.94 13.24
C MET A 18 6.02 -9.21 13.18
N PRO A 19 4.89 -9.94 13.33
CA PRO A 19 3.56 -9.35 13.08
C PRO A 19 3.24 -8.15 13.96
N ASN A 20 3.71 -8.15 15.19
CA ASN A 20 3.36 -7.10 16.15
C ASN A 20 4.37 -5.96 16.19
N LYS A 21 5.42 -6.05 15.37
CA LYS A 21 6.42 -5.01 15.33
C LYS A 21 5.90 -3.80 14.57
N LEU A 22 6.27 -2.61 15.04
CA LEU A 22 5.90 -1.37 14.39
C LEU A 22 6.56 -1.27 13.02
N GLY A 23 5.75 -1.16 11.98
CA GLY A 23 6.25 -1.00 10.62
C GLY A 23 6.29 0.44 10.17
N ALA A 24 5.33 1.25 10.63
CA ALA A 24 5.26 2.65 10.28
C ALA A 24 4.39 3.39 11.29
N ARG A 25 4.54 4.70 11.35
CA ARG A 25 3.65 5.53 12.16
C ARG A 25 3.64 6.96 11.63
N ASP A 26 2.54 7.63 11.89
CA ASP A 26 2.43 9.07 11.65
C ASP A 26 1.95 9.75 12.93
N SER A 27 1.52 11.01 12.84
CA SER A 27 1.09 11.76 14.01
C SER A 27 -0.22 11.28 14.61
N ARG A 28 -0.96 10.43 13.92
CA ARG A 28 -2.29 10.01 14.36
C ARG A 28 -2.38 8.55 14.75
N ARG A 29 -1.59 7.68 14.12
CA ARG A 29 -1.68 6.25 14.42
C ARG A 29 -0.39 5.53 14.11
N THR A 30 -0.32 4.30 14.58
CA THR A 30 0.78 3.40 14.29
C THR A 30 0.27 2.26 13.43
N LEU A 31 1.19 1.60 12.74
CA LEU A 31 0.86 0.51 11.82
C LEU A 31 1.84 -0.63 12.05
N THR A 32 1.37 -1.73 12.60
CA THR A 32 2.18 -2.94 12.72
C THR A 32 2.28 -3.61 11.37
N TYR A 33 3.27 -4.47 11.19
CA TYR A 33 3.41 -5.21 9.95
C TYR A 33 2.19 -6.09 9.67
N ALA A 34 1.60 -6.68 10.69
CA ALA A 34 0.39 -7.49 10.52
C ALA A 34 -0.77 -6.67 9.98
N HIS A 35 -1.01 -5.49 10.57
CA HIS A 35 -2.08 -4.60 10.10
C HIS A 35 -1.82 -4.09 8.70
N TRP A 36 -0.59 -3.68 8.42
CA TRP A 36 -0.21 -3.19 7.10
C TRP A 36 -0.48 -4.26 6.04
N ASN A 37 -0.03 -5.47 6.30
CA ASN A 37 -0.21 -6.58 5.38
C ASN A 37 -1.70 -6.87 5.15
N ARG A 38 -2.48 -6.92 6.21
CA ARG A 38 -3.92 -7.20 6.14
C ARG A 38 -4.69 -6.12 5.40
N ASN A 39 -4.40 -4.86 5.72
CA ASN A 39 -5.09 -3.74 5.10
C ASN A 39 -4.75 -3.64 3.61
N ALA A 40 -3.50 -3.91 3.25
CA ALA A 40 -3.09 -3.91 1.86
C ALA A 40 -3.80 -5.01 1.07
N ASN A 41 -3.94 -6.20 1.66
CA ASN A 41 -4.66 -7.30 1.01
C ASN A 41 -6.13 -6.97 0.80
N SER A 42 -6.77 -6.39 1.81
CA SER A 42 -8.18 -6.01 1.72
C SER A 42 -8.40 -4.96 0.65
N LEU A 43 -7.54 -3.96 0.60
CA LEU A 43 -7.68 -2.91 -0.40
C LEU A 43 -7.41 -3.44 -1.80
N ALA A 44 -6.38 -4.27 -1.97
CA ALA A 44 -6.08 -4.88 -3.27
C ALA A 44 -7.28 -5.68 -3.77
N ASP A 45 -7.89 -6.49 -2.91
CA ASP A 45 -9.05 -7.28 -3.25
C ASP A 45 -10.22 -6.38 -3.66
N SER A 46 -10.46 -5.32 -2.93
CA SER A 46 -11.53 -4.37 -3.24
C SER A 46 -11.33 -3.70 -4.59
N LEU A 47 -10.10 -3.32 -4.90
CA LEU A 47 -9.80 -2.67 -6.18
C LEU A 47 -10.04 -3.61 -7.35
N LEU A 48 -9.67 -4.89 -7.21
CA LEU A 48 -9.92 -5.87 -8.25
C LEU A 48 -11.40 -6.14 -8.42
N LYS A 49 -12.16 -6.14 -7.34
CA LYS A 49 -13.62 -6.33 -7.40
C LYS A 49 -14.33 -5.16 -8.08
N LEU A 50 -13.72 -3.97 -8.07
CA LEU A 50 -14.26 -2.83 -8.79
C LEU A 50 -14.06 -2.92 -10.29
N GLY A 51 -13.31 -3.92 -10.75
CA GLY A 51 -13.10 -4.15 -12.17
C GLY A 51 -11.76 -3.68 -12.70
N LEU A 52 -10.87 -3.20 -11.83
CA LEU A 52 -9.53 -2.82 -12.25
C LEU A 52 -8.73 -4.06 -12.63
N LYS A 53 -7.90 -3.92 -13.65
CA LYS A 53 -7.13 -5.02 -14.20
C LYS A 53 -5.64 -4.75 -14.03
N VAL A 54 -4.85 -5.81 -14.06
CA VAL A 54 -3.40 -5.72 -13.99
C VAL A 54 -2.89 -4.71 -15.03
N GLY A 55 -2.06 -3.79 -14.59
CA GLY A 55 -1.52 -2.74 -15.44
C GLY A 55 -2.31 -1.45 -15.45
N ASP A 56 -3.53 -1.46 -14.91
CA ASP A 56 -4.32 -0.23 -14.82
C ASP A 56 -3.61 0.79 -13.92
N ARG A 57 -3.76 2.06 -14.28
CA ARG A 57 -3.15 3.15 -13.53
C ARG A 57 -4.14 3.72 -12.55
N VAL A 58 -3.67 3.97 -11.33
CA VAL A 58 -4.49 4.55 -10.27
C VAL A 58 -3.83 5.83 -9.80
N GLY A 59 -4.52 6.94 -9.95
CA GLY A 59 -4.03 8.23 -9.48
C GLY A 59 -4.15 8.35 -7.97
N LEU A 60 -3.10 8.84 -7.32
CA LEU A 60 -3.07 8.99 -5.88
C LEU A 60 -2.93 10.46 -5.51
N LEU A 61 -3.94 10.98 -4.81
CA LEU A 61 -3.94 12.33 -4.26
C LEU A 61 -3.75 12.25 -2.75
N ALA A 62 -2.66 11.66 -2.31
CA ALA A 62 -2.44 11.43 -0.90
C ALA A 62 -1.17 12.10 -0.43
N TYR A 63 -1.21 12.58 0.80
CA TYR A 63 -0.02 13.13 1.45
C TYR A 63 0.76 12.01 2.13
N ASN A 64 1.91 12.36 2.70
CA ASN A 64 2.71 11.40 3.46
C ASN A 64 1.98 11.01 4.73
N CYS A 65 1.30 9.89 4.68
CA CYS A 65 0.56 9.33 5.81
C CYS A 65 0.56 7.82 5.70
N LEU A 66 0.09 7.14 6.74
CA LEU A 66 0.06 5.68 6.76
C LEU A 66 -0.84 5.11 5.68
N GLU A 67 -1.94 5.80 5.38
CA GLU A 67 -2.85 5.36 4.32
C GLU A 67 -2.12 5.25 2.99
N TRP A 68 -1.21 6.16 2.71
CA TRP A 68 -0.43 6.16 1.49
C TRP A 68 0.46 4.92 1.40
N MET A 69 1.09 4.57 2.52
CA MET A 69 1.92 3.37 2.60
C MET A 69 1.10 2.11 2.34
N GLU A 70 -0.09 2.04 2.94
CA GLU A 70 -0.99 0.91 2.73
C GLU A 70 -1.44 0.81 1.28
N ILE A 71 -1.76 1.94 0.66
CA ILE A 71 -2.21 1.98 -0.73
C ILE A 71 -1.12 1.51 -1.68
N TYR A 72 0.11 1.94 -1.47
CA TYR A 72 1.22 1.52 -2.33
C TYR A 72 1.37 0.00 -2.36
N VAL A 73 1.35 -0.62 -1.20
CA VAL A 73 1.48 -2.08 -1.12
C VAL A 73 0.27 -2.76 -1.77
N ALA A 74 -0.93 -2.21 -1.55
CA ALA A 74 -2.15 -2.76 -2.13
C ALA A 74 -2.10 -2.72 -3.66
N LEU A 75 -1.69 -1.60 -4.23
CA LEU A 75 -1.60 -1.47 -5.68
C LEU A 75 -0.59 -2.46 -6.26
N ALA A 76 0.56 -2.61 -5.60
CA ALA A 76 1.56 -3.58 -6.05
C ALA A 76 1.00 -4.99 -6.07
N ARG A 77 0.26 -5.38 -5.03
CA ARG A 77 -0.31 -6.72 -4.93
C ARG A 77 -1.42 -6.98 -5.93
N ALA A 78 -2.17 -5.94 -6.28
CA ALA A 78 -3.20 -6.05 -7.30
C ALA A 78 -2.65 -5.98 -8.72
N GLY A 79 -1.37 -5.70 -8.88
CA GLY A 79 -0.76 -5.55 -10.20
C GLY A 79 -1.09 -4.23 -10.85
N LEU A 80 -1.47 -3.24 -10.08
CA LEU A 80 -1.84 -1.91 -10.57
C LEU A 80 -0.65 -0.96 -10.51
N VAL A 81 -0.75 0.11 -11.29
CA VAL A 81 0.32 1.11 -11.37
C VAL A 81 -0.08 2.34 -10.59
N ALA A 82 0.73 2.69 -9.59
CA ALA A 82 0.51 3.89 -8.79
C ALA A 82 1.01 5.11 -9.55
N VAL A 83 0.15 6.10 -9.71
CA VAL A 83 0.52 7.37 -10.34
C VAL A 83 0.32 8.48 -9.33
N PRO A 84 1.39 8.92 -8.65
CA PRO A 84 1.27 10.02 -7.70
C PRO A 84 0.87 11.29 -8.43
N VAL A 85 -0.16 11.93 -7.95
CA VAL A 85 -0.62 13.20 -8.50
C VAL A 85 -0.22 14.30 -7.54
N ASN A 86 0.66 15.15 -7.99
CA ASN A 86 1.09 16.30 -7.21
C ASN A 86 0.15 17.46 -7.47
N PHE A 87 -0.69 17.76 -6.48
CA PHE A 87 -1.60 18.89 -6.62
C PHE A 87 -1.22 19.98 -5.63
N ARG A 88 -0.14 20.60 -5.91
CA ARG A 88 0.25 21.77 -5.16
C ARG A 88 -0.57 22.93 -5.63
N LEU A 89 -1.42 23.42 -4.76
CA LEU A 89 -2.14 24.65 -5.04
C LEU A 89 -1.27 25.80 -4.60
N THR A 90 -0.91 26.60 -5.54
CA THR A 90 -0.14 27.82 -5.27
C THR A 90 -1.07 29.01 -5.21
#